data_8d9985ed1184efe71efbfa8d44170196
#
_entry.id   8d9985ed1184efe71efbfa8d44170196
#
_cell.length_a   1.000
_cell.length_b   1.000
_cell.length_c   1.000
_cell.angle_alpha   90.00
_cell.angle_beta   90.00
_cell.angle_gamma   90.00
#
_symmetry.space_group_name_H-M   'P 1'
#
loop_
_entity.id
_entity.type
_entity.pdbx_description
1 polymer ?
#
loop_
_entity_poly.entity_id
_entity_poly.type
_entity_poly.pdbx_seq_one_letter_code
_entity_poly.pdbx_strand_id
1 'polypeptide(L)'
;MVAWTAQDIPDQTGRTFVVTGANSGLGAETTRALAAAGARVVLACRDVEKGEKVAGELGDRVQVRRLDLADLGSVRGFVDALVESHEVIDVLINNAGVMAVPLRRTANGFEMQIGTNHLGHFALTALLLGRVTDRVVTVSSAMHRIGRIDLDDLNWERKRYDRWLAYGQSKLANLLFAYELQRRLTDRESPVRSLVVHPGYSSTNLQFRSETLHGKLMELATPLIGQSPAMGALPSLYAAPVPDVEPGGFYGPGSFFEMRGYPKRVQSSARSKDESVASRLWSLSEELCEVELLSD
;
A
#
# COMPACT_ATOMS: atom_id res chain seq x y z
N MET A 1 9.65 12.68 23.77
CA MET A 1 10.14 12.31 22.42
C MET A 1 9.70 13.40 21.46
N VAL A 2 10.62 13.90 20.63
CA VAL A 2 10.28 14.90 19.60
C VAL A 2 9.36 14.23 18.58
N ALA A 3 8.31 14.93 18.17
CA ALA A 3 7.34 14.43 17.19
C ALA A 3 7.99 14.43 15.81
N TRP A 4 8.09 13.26 15.16
CA TRP A 4 8.59 13.14 13.81
C TRP A 4 7.54 13.60 12.78
N THR A 5 7.93 14.46 11.86
CA THR A 5 7.06 15.10 10.85
C THR A 5 7.66 14.96 9.45
N ALA A 6 6.93 15.40 8.42
CA ALA A 6 7.47 15.41 7.05
C ALA A 6 8.70 16.32 6.87
N GLN A 7 8.94 17.27 7.79
CA GLN A 7 10.13 18.13 7.77
C GLN A 7 11.41 17.40 8.24
N ASP A 8 11.23 16.26 8.89
CA ASP A 8 12.33 15.41 9.38
C ASP A 8 12.75 14.35 8.34
N ILE A 9 12.17 14.37 7.13
CA ILE A 9 12.59 13.49 6.04
C ILE A 9 14.02 13.87 5.64
N PRO A 10 14.97 12.90 5.67
CA PRO A 10 16.34 13.18 5.22
C PRO A 10 16.36 13.49 3.71
N ASP A 11 17.42 14.13 3.23
CA ASP A 11 17.62 14.40 1.80
C ASP A 11 17.47 13.11 0.97
N GLN A 12 16.62 13.17 -0.04
CA GLN A 12 16.31 12.07 -0.95
C GLN A 12 16.82 12.33 -2.38
N THR A 13 17.71 13.29 -2.55
CA THR A 13 18.31 13.59 -3.86
C THR A 13 18.99 12.36 -4.45
N GLY A 14 18.69 12.05 -5.71
CA GLY A 14 19.22 10.89 -6.42
C GLY A 14 18.46 9.58 -6.18
N ARG A 15 17.45 9.56 -5.29
CA ARG A 15 16.62 8.36 -5.04
C ARG A 15 15.31 8.41 -5.81
N THR A 16 14.88 7.24 -6.30
CA THR A 16 13.63 7.07 -7.05
C THR A 16 12.62 6.27 -6.23
N PHE A 17 11.42 6.83 -6.11
CA PHE A 17 10.27 6.21 -5.41
C PHE A 17 9.15 5.92 -6.40
N VAL A 18 8.59 4.72 -6.36
CA VAL A 18 7.32 4.40 -7.05
C VAL A 18 6.20 4.41 -6.02
N VAL A 19 5.18 5.24 -6.22
CA VAL A 19 4.03 5.36 -5.30
C VAL A 19 2.75 5.02 -6.04
N THR A 20 2.06 3.95 -5.63
CA THR A 20 0.78 3.57 -6.23
C THR A 20 -0.38 4.38 -5.65
N GLY A 21 -1.38 4.73 -6.47
CA GLY A 21 -2.54 5.52 -6.06
C GLY A 21 -2.18 6.94 -5.63
N ALA A 22 -1.15 7.52 -6.24
CA ALA A 22 -0.54 8.77 -5.80
C ALA A 22 -1.23 10.04 -6.32
N ASN A 23 -2.35 9.91 -7.03
CA ASN A 23 -3.12 11.02 -7.59
C ASN A 23 -4.13 11.65 -6.61
N SER A 24 -4.21 11.19 -5.38
CA SER A 24 -5.12 11.73 -4.36
C SER A 24 -4.77 11.25 -2.94
N GLY A 25 -5.33 11.90 -1.92
CA GLY A 25 -5.28 11.46 -0.53
C GLY A 25 -3.86 11.22 -0.02
N LEU A 26 -3.65 10.08 0.64
CA LEU A 26 -2.36 9.72 1.26
C LEU A 26 -1.22 9.63 0.24
N GLY A 27 -1.49 9.03 -0.93
CA GLY A 27 -0.47 8.87 -1.97
C GLY A 27 -0.01 10.21 -2.53
N ALA A 28 -0.90 11.17 -2.74
CA ALA A 28 -0.54 12.51 -3.17
C ALA A 28 0.29 13.26 -2.12
N GLU A 29 -0.08 13.17 -0.84
CA GLU A 29 0.70 13.77 0.25
C GLU A 29 2.07 13.12 0.39
N THR A 30 2.14 11.79 0.24
CA THR A 30 3.42 11.05 0.24
C THR A 30 4.30 11.53 -0.92
N THR A 31 3.75 11.67 -2.13
CA THR A 31 4.46 12.16 -3.31
C THR A 31 4.97 13.59 -3.10
N ARG A 32 4.13 14.50 -2.61
CA ARG A 32 4.53 15.89 -2.33
C ARG A 32 5.70 15.98 -1.36
N ALA A 33 5.62 15.26 -0.25
CA ALA A 33 6.66 15.29 0.77
C ALA A 33 7.99 14.69 0.29
N LEU A 34 7.96 13.57 -0.46
CA LEU A 34 9.15 12.95 -1.02
C LEU A 34 9.79 13.85 -2.10
N ALA A 35 8.99 14.44 -2.99
CA ALA A 35 9.50 15.37 -4.01
C ALA A 35 10.10 16.63 -3.37
N ALA A 36 9.49 17.17 -2.31
CA ALA A 36 10.03 18.29 -1.55
C ALA A 36 11.35 17.95 -0.87
N ALA A 37 11.56 16.68 -0.46
CA ALA A 37 12.83 16.18 0.08
C ALA A 37 13.87 15.83 -1.00
N GLY A 38 13.63 16.13 -2.29
CA GLY A 38 14.58 15.94 -3.38
C GLY A 38 14.44 14.65 -4.18
N ALA A 39 13.51 13.74 -3.80
CA ALA A 39 13.29 12.49 -4.49
C ALA A 39 12.75 12.66 -5.92
N ARG A 40 13.08 11.71 -6.80
CA ARG A 40 12.31 11.44 -8.01
C ARG A 40 11.14 10.52 -7.66
N VAL A 41 9.94 10.85 -8.12
CA VAL A 41 8.75 10.05 -7.81
C VAL A 41 8.02 9.64 -9.08
N VAL A 42 7.87 8.34 -9.28
CA VAL A 42 6.94 7.78 -10.26
C VAL A 42 5.57 7.71 -9.59
N LEU A 43 4.69 8.63 -9.98
CA LEU A 43 3.30 8.70 -9.56
C LEU A 43 2.49 7.70 -10.38
N ALA A 44 2.27 6.50 -9.81
CA ALA A 44 1.54 5.44 -10.47
C ALA A 44 0.05 5.51 -10.11
N CYS A 45 -0.82 5.75 -11.10
CA CYS A 45 -2.27 5.87 -10.87
C CYS A 45 -3.10 5.47 -12.09
N ARG A 46 -4.36 5.12 -11.85
CA ARG A 46 -5.31 4.78 -12.91
C ARG A 46 -5.78 6.00 -13.70
N ASP A 47 -6.06 7.09 -13.00
CA ASP A 47 -6.54 8.37 -13.56
C ASP A 47 -5.34 9.29 -13.77
N VAL A 48 -4.79 9.24 -14.98
CA VAL A 48 -3.57 9.99 -15.36
C VAL A 48 -3.82 11.50 -15.32
N GLU A 49 -5.01 11.97 -15.73
CA GLU A 49 -5.32 13.42 -15.71
C GLU A 49 -5.26 14.00 -14.29
N LYS A 50 -5.76 13.24 -13.30
CA LYS A 50 -5.61 13.64 -11.90
C LYS A 50 -4.17 13.54 -11.42
N GLY A 51 -3.42 12.57 -11.92
CA GLY A 51 -2.00 12.43 -11.63
C GLY A 51 -1.22 13.66 -12.13
N GLU A 52 -1.46 14.06 -13.37
CA GLU A 52 -0.81 15.22 -13.98
C GLU A 52 -1.09 16.54 -13.23
N LYS A 53 -2.29 16.70 -12.67
CA LYS A 53 -2.59 17.87 -11.81
C LYS A 53 -1.71 17.89 -10.56
N VAL A 54 -1.48 16.74 -9.93
CA VAL A 54 -0.60 16.63 -8.76
C VAL A 54 0.87 16.84 -9.18
N ALA A 55 1.30 16.24 -10.29
CA ALA A 55 2.67 16.37 -10.78
C ALA A 55 2.99 17.82 -11.21
N GLY A 56 2.06 18.51 -11.85
CA GLY A 56 2.23 19.89 -12.28
C GLY A 56 2.52 20.89 -11.13
N GLU A 57 2.13 20.54 -9.91
CA GLU A 57 2.46 21.32 -8.70
C GLU A 57 3.91 21.08 -8.22
N LEU A 58 4.56 19.97 -8.68
CA LEU A 58 5.81 19.43 -8.11
C LEU A 58 7.00 19.48 -9.07
N GLY A 59 6.75 19.88 -10.33
CA GLY A 59 7.79 20.02 -11.35
C GLY A 59 8.38 18.68 -11.83
N ASP A 60 9.53 18.74 -12.48
CA ASP A 60 10.15 17.63 -13.24
C ASP A 60 10.59 16.42 -12.39
N ARG A 61 10.50 16.50 -11.07
CA ARG A 61 10.82 15.38 -10.18
C ARG A 61 9.71 14.34 -10.09
N VAL A 62 8.51 14.65 -10.57
CA VAL A 62 7.36 13.73 -10.51
C VAL A 62 6.94 13.37 -11.92
N GLN A 63 6.99 12.07 -12.22
CA GLN A 63 6.55 11.52 -13.48
C GLN A 63 5.28 10.69 -13.29
N VAL A 64 4.24 11.00 -14.04
CA VAL A 64 2.98 10.24 -14.00
C VAL A 64 3.07 9.04 -14.92
N ARG A 65 2.65 7.87 -14.41
CA ARG A 65 2.52 6.64 -15.18
C ARG A 65 1.18 5.97 -14.91
N ARG A 66 0.52 5.49 -15.97
CA ARG A 66 -0.75 4.78 -15.83
C ARG A 66 -0.54 3.41 -15.19
N LEU A 67 -1.29 3.14 -14.11
CA LEU A 67 -1.35 1.84 -13.44
C LEU A 67 -2.75 1.59 -12.90
N ASP A 68 -3.42 0.55 -13.36
CA ASP A 68 -4.64 0.01 -12.77
C ASP A 68 -4.36 -1.34 -12.10
N LEU A 69 -4.34 -1.36 -10.78
CA LEU A 69 -4.09 -2.57 -9.98
C LEU A 69 -5.26 -3.57 -10.04
N ALA A 70 -6.42 -3.18 -10.58
CA ALA A 70 -7.54 -4.07 -10.84
C ALA A 70 -7.44 -4.78 -12.20
N ASP A 71 -6.29 -4.64 -12.88
CA ASP A 71 -6.01 -5.23 -14.19
C ASP A 71 -4.55 -5.67 -14.25
N LEU A 72 -4.29 -6.98 -14.19
CA LEU A 72 -2.93 -7.53 -14.25
C LEU A 72 -2.23 -7.22 -15.58
N GLY A 73 -2.97 -7.03 -16.66
CA GLY A 73 -2.41 -6.56 -17.94
C GLY A 73 -1.86 -5.14 -17.83
N SER A 74 -2.58 -4.26 -17.13
CA SER A 74 -2.10 -2.90 -16.81
C SER A 74 -0.87 -2.92 -15.89
N VAL A 75 -0.80 -3.86 -14.93
CA VAL A 75 0.38 -4.02 -14.07
C VAL A 75 1.60 -4.42 -14.89
N ARG A 76 1.46 -5.42 -15.79
CA ARG A 76 2.56 -5.86 -16.68
C ARG A 76 3.04 -4.71 -17.58
N GLY A 77 2.12 -4.02 -18.26
CA GLY A 77 2.47 -2.90 -19.13
C GLY A 77 3.13 -1.72 -18.39
N PHE A 78 2.76 -1.46 -17.14
CA PHE A 78 3.45 -0.47 -16.30
C PHE A 78 4.89 -0.89 -16.00
N VAL A 79 5.10 -2.17 -15.66
CA VAL A 79 6.44 -2.71 -15.40
C VAL A 79 7.30 -2.67 -16.65
N ASP A 80 6.77 -3.10 -17.80
CA ASP A 80 7.50 -3.10 -19.07
C ASP A 80 8.01 -1.68 -19.40
N ALA A 81 7.16 -0.66 -19.24
CA ALA A 81 7.55 0.74 -19.48
C ALA A 81 8.63 1.25 -18.50
N LEU A 82 8.65 0.76 -17.24
CA LEU A 82 9.74 1.07 -16.31
C LEU A 82 11.03 0.33 -16.65
N VAL A 83 10.91 -0.91 -17.11
CA VAL A 83 12.06 -1.74 -17.56
C VAL A 83 12.74 -1.09 -18.77
N GLU A 84 11.94 -0.67 -19.75
CA GLU A 84 12.43 0.02 -20.96
C GLU A 84 13.15 1.35 -20.65
N SER A 85 12.66 2.08 -19.64
CA SER A 85 13.33 3.32 -19.21
C SER A 85 14.60 3.10 -18.39
N HIS A 86 14.98 1.85 -18.10
CA HIS A 86 16.16 1.47 -17.29
C HIS A 86 16.15 2.11 -15.89
N GLU A 87 15.00 2.48 -15.37
CA GLU A 87 14.90 3.09 -14.05
C GLU A 87 15.25 2.09 -12.94
N VAL A 88 16.16 2.50 -12.06
CA VAL A 88 16.42 1.84 -10.78
C VAL A 88 15.45 2.42 -9.77
N ILE A 89 14.81 1.58 -9.00
CA ILE A 89 13.82 1.96 -7.99
C ILE A 89 14.44 1.75 -6.62
N ASP A 90 14.58 2.81 -5.83
CA ASP A 90 15.03 2.63 -4.45
C ASP A 90 13.91 2.11 -3.56
N VAL A 91 12.71 2.67 -3.71
CA VAL A 91 11.58 2.34 -2.85
C VAL A 91 10.30 2.14 -3.65
N LEU A 92 9.63 1.01 -3.44
CA LEU A 92 8.28 0.75 -3.90
C LEU A 92 7.27 0.96 -2.75
N ILE A 93 6.31 1.87 -2.92
CA ILE A 93 5.24 2.12 -1.95
C ILE A 93 3.91 1.61 -2.50
N ASN A 94 3.49 0.43 -2.05
CA ASN A 94 2.20 -0.20 -2.32
C ASN A 94 1.11 0.50 -1.49
N ASN A 95 0.69 1.70 -1.95
CA ASN A 95 -0.22 2.58 -1.21
C ASN A 95 -1.67 2.51 -1.70
N ALA A 96 -1.90 2.28 -2.99
CA ALA A 96 -3.24 2.27 -3.56
C ALA A 96 -4.20 1.31 -2.83
N GLY A 97 -5.49 1.59 -2.93
CA GLY A 97 -6.49 0.68 -2.40
C GLY A 97 -7.90 1.18 -2.57
N VAL A 98 -8.84 0.25 -2.45
CA VAL A 98 -10.28 0.51 -2.37
C VAL A 98 -10.81 -0.01 -1.05
N MET A 99 -11.83 0.64 -0.49
CA MET A 99 -12.35 0.32 0.84
C MET A 99 -13.88 0.17 0.81
N ALA A 100 -14.36 -0.92 1.39
CA ALA A 100 -15.77 -1.20 1.63
C ALA A 100 -16.68 -0.97 0.41
N VAL A 101 -16.19 -1.32 -0.78
CA VAL A 101 -16.96 -1.23 -2.04
C VAL A 101 -17.97 -2.36 -2.14
N PRO A 102 -19.10 -2.18 -2.88
CA PRO A 102 -19.98 -3.27 -3.23
C PRO A 102 -19.24 -4.40 -3.95
N LEU A 103 -19.81 -5.62 -3.94
CA LEU A 103 -19.24 -6.74 -4.69
C LEU A 103 -19.08 -6.37 -6.16
N ARG A 104 -17.86 -6.34 -6.60
CA ARG A 104 -17.43 -6.14 -7.99
C ARG A 104 -16.25 -7.03 -8.27
N ARG A 105 -15.97 -7.25 -9.55
CA ARG A 105 -14.82 -8.03 -9.99
C ARG A 105 -13.80 -7.12 -10.69
N THR A 106 -12.53 -7.48 -10.56
CA THR A 106 -11.43 -6.92 -11.34
C THR A 106 -11.50 -7.42 -12.79
N ALA A 107 -10.67 -6.90 -13.69
CA ALA A 107 -10.56 -7.38 -15.05
C ALA A 107 -10.22 -8.88 -15.12
N ASN A 108 -9.48 -9.38 -14.14
CA ASN A 108 -9.08 -10.79 -14.03
C ASN A 108 -10.05 -11.64 -13.20
N GLY A 109 -11.24 -11.13 -12.84
CA GLY A 109 -12.27 -11.88 -12.14
C GLY A 109 -12.15 -11.95 -10.62
N PHE A 110 -11.13 -11.32 -10.00
CA PHE A 110 -10.96 -11.30 -8.54
C PHE A 110 -11.97 -10.38 -7.85
N GLU A 111 -12.32 -10.68 -6.60
CA GLU A 111 -13.08 -9.73 -5.78
C GLU A 111 -12.28 -8.40 -5.71
N MET A 112 -12.99 -7.28 -5.87
CA MET A 112 -12.38 -5.97 -6.13
C MET A 112 -11.37 -5.55 -5.07
N GLN A 113 -11.62 -5.84 -3.79
CA GLN A 113 -10.75 -5.39 -2.71
C GLN A 113 -9.51 -6.29 -2.56
N ILE A 114 -9.67 -7.61 -2.62
CA ILE A 114 -8.51 -8.51 -2.59
C ILE A 114 -7.68 -8.36 -3.88
N GLY A 115 -8.34 -8.22 -5.03
CA GLY A 115 -7.68 -8.04 -6.31
C GLY A 115 -6.84 -6.77 -6.38
N THR A 116 -7.44 -5.62 -6.02
CA THR A 116 -6.75 -4.31 -6.09
C THR A 116 -5.74 -4.12 -4.97
N ASN A 117 -6.15 -4.41 -3.70
CA ASN A 117 -5.35 -4.06 -2.54
C ASN A 117 -4.20 -5.02 -2.30
N HIS A 118 -4.35 -6.30 -2.71
CA HIS A 118 -3.37 -7.34 -2.48
C HIS A 118 -2.81 -7.94 -3.79
N LEU A 119 -3.60 -8.63 -4.60
CA LEU A 119 -3.09 -9.36 -5.77
C LEU A 119 -2.41 -8.45 -6.79
N GLY A 120 -2.98 -7.27 -7.08
CA GLY A 120 -2.36 -6.29 -7.97
C GLY A 120 -1.01 -5.77 -7.45
N HIS A 121 -0.89 -5.53 -6.14
CA HIS A 121 0.38 -5.14 -5.52
C HIS A 121 1.36 -6.32 -5.40
N PHE A 122 0.86 -7.53 -5.17
CA PHE A 122 1.68 -8.74 -5.19
C PHE A 122 2.34 -8.91 -6.57
N ALA A 123 1.55 -8.87 -7.64
CA ALA A 123 2.05 -8.96 -9.00
C ALA A 123 3.04 -7.83 -9.33
N LEU A 124 2.72 -6.58 -8.96
CA LEU A 124 3.59 -5.43 -9.16
C LEU A 124 4.93 -5.62 -8.44
N THR A 125 4.88 -6.08 -7.18
CA THR A 125 6.11 -6.32 -6.40
C THR A 125 6.91 -7.46 -7.00
N ALA A 126 6.28 -8.56 -7.40
CA ALA A 126 6.95 -9.69 -8.03
C ALA A 126 7.75 -9.28 -9.28
N LEU A 127 7.11 -8.51 -10.14
CA LEU A 127 7.70 -8.08 -11.41
C LEU A 127 8.77 -6.98 -11.25
N LEU A 128 8.71 -6.18 -10.16
CA LEU A 128 9.66 -5.07 -9.93
C LEU A 128 10.77 -5.39 -8.93
N LEU A 129 10.65 -6.45 -8.11
CA LEU A 129 11.56 -6.67 -6.98
C LEU A 129 13.03 -6.72 -7.38
N GLY A 130 13.35 -7.31 -8.53
CA GLY A 130 14.72 -7.34 -9.05
C GLY A 130 15.32 -5.97 -9.43
N ARG A 131 14.50 -4.91 -9.40
CA ARG A 131 14.90 -3.51 -9.64
C ARG A 131 14.79 -2.62 -8.41
N VAL A 132 14.23 -3.15 -7.31
CA VAL A 132 14.14 -2.45 -6.03
C VAL A 132 15.45 -2.64 -5.27
N THR A 133 16.07 -1.53 -4.86
CA THR A 133 17.41 -1.56 -4.24
C THR A 133 17.39 -1.43 -2.73
N ASP A 134 16.36 -0.80 -2.14
CA ASP A 134 16.32 -0.55 -0.71
C ASP A 134 15.11 -1.20 -0.02
N ARG A 135 13.87 -0.89 -0.44
CA ARG A 135 12.70 -1.43 0.29
C ARG A 135 11.38 -1.42 -0.47
N VAL A 136 10.45 -2.27 0.04
CA VAL A 136 9.04 -2.28 -0.32
C VAL A 136 8.23 -1.87 0.92
N VAL A 137 7.37 -0.85 0.81
CA VAL A 137 6.48 -0.39 1.88
C VAL A 137 5.03 -0.70 1.50
N THR A 138 4.34 -1.52 2.28
CA THR A 138 2.97 -1.94 1.99
C THR A 138 1.97 -1.31 2.96
N VAL A 139 0.95 -0.65 2.41
CA VAL A 139 -0.08 0.01 3.22
C VAL A 139 -1.18 -0.97 3.61
N SER A 140 -1.30 -1.21 4.91
CA SER A 140 -2.39 -1.95 5.54
C SER A 140 -3.40 -1.01 6.21
N SER A 141 -4.15 -1.48 7.18
CA SER A 141 -5.16 -0.73 7.94
C SER A 141 -5.38 -1.40 9.31
N ALA A 142 -5.86 -0.66 10.30
CA ALA A 142 -6.36 -1.22 11.55
C ALA A 142 -7.46 -2.28 11.34
N MET A 143 -8.18 -2.22 10.20
CA MET A 143 -9.19 -3.20 9.81
C MET A 143 -8.64 -4.62 9.55
N HIS A 144 -7.32 -4.81 9.45
CA HIS A 144 -6.72 -6.16 9.43
C HIS A 144 -7.09 -6.99 10.66
N ARG A 145 -7.40 -6.34 11.79
CA ARG A 145 -7.75 -7.00 13.06
C ARG A 145 -9.06 -7.79 12.97
N ILE A 146 -10.01 -7.38 12.15
CA ILE A 146 -11.24 -8.12 11.88
C ILE A 146 -11.14 -9.06 10.68
N GLY A 147 -10.08 -8.90 9.87
CA GLY A 147 -9.83 -9.73 8.70
C GLY A 147 -9.62 -11.21 9.05
N ARG A 148 -10.01 -12.07 8.11
CA ARG A 148 -9.70 -13.50 8.09
C ARG A 148 -9.34 -13.89 6.67
N ILE A 149 -8.29 -14.68 6.50
CA ILE A 149 -7.95 -15.26 5.20
C ILE A 149 -8.71 -16.56 5.06
N ASP A 150 -9.51 -16.64 4.03
CA ASP A 150 -10.20 -17.84 3.59
C ASP A 150 -9.59 -18.25 2.25
N LEU A 151 -8.63 -19.15 2.29
CA LEU A 151 -7.87 -19.55 1.10
C LEU A 151 -8.73 -20.35 0.12
N ASP A 152 -9.80 -21.00 0.59
CA ASP A 152 -10.71 -21.76 -0.24
C ASP A 152 -11.78 -20.90 -0.91
N ASP A 153 -11.98 -19.66 -0.40
CA ASP A 153 -12.95 -18.70 -0.93
C ASP A 153 -12.43 -17.26 -0.79
N LEU A 154 -11.21 -17.02 -1.30
CA LEU A 154 -10.57 -15.69 -1.27
C LEU A 154 -11.41 -14.64 -2.03
N ASN A 155 -12.11 -15.07 -3.05
CA ASN A 155 -12.92 -14.26 -3.96
C ASN A 155 -14.38 -14.06 -3.52
N TRP A 156 -14.81 -14.58 -2.36
CA TRP A 156 -16.19 -14.45 -1.87
C TRP A 156 -17.23 -15.02 -2.87
N GLU A 157 -17.01 -16.21 -3.35
CA GLU A 157 -17.90 -16.88 -4.31
C GLU A 157 -18.94 -17.77 -3.64
N ARG A 158 -18.60 -18.32 -2.46
CA ARG A 158 -19.42 -19.30 -1.72
C ARG A 158 -20.16 -18.69 -0.54
N LYS A 159 -19.59 -17.67 0.09
CA LYS A 159 -20.16 -17.00 1.28
C LYS A 159 -20.84 -15.68 0.92
N ARG A 160 -21.78 -15.26 1.78
CA ARG A 160 -22.41 -13.95 1.63
C ARG A 160 -21.37 -12.85 1.73
N TYR A 161 -21.33 -11.97 0.73
CA TYR A 161 -20.39 -10.84 0.70
C TYR A 161 -20.68 -9.82 1.80
N ASP A 162 -19.64 -9.51 2.56
CA ASP A 162 -19.61 -8.38 3.49
C ASP A 162 -18.41 -7.47 3.11
N ARG A 163 -18.72 -6.24 2.74
CA ARG A 163 -17.72 -5.28 2.23
C ARG A 163 -16.61 -4.94 3.24
N TRP A 164 -16.95 -4.92 4.55
CA TRP A 164 -15.99 -4.59 5.59
C TRP A 164 -15.08 -5.76 5.92
N LEU A 165 -15.64 -6.97 5.96
CA LEU A 165 -14.86 -8.19 6.15
C LEU A 165 -13.96 -8.45 4.94
N ALA A 166 -14.42 -8.19 3.71
CA ALA A 166 -13.60 -8.28 2.50
C ALA A 166 -12.46 -7.25 2.51
N TYR A 167 -12.73 -6.01 2.96
CA TYR A 167 -11.68 -5.02 3.18
C TYR A 167 -10.69 -5.49 4.24
N GLY A 168 -11.18 -5.96 5.41
CA GLY A 168 -10.34 -6.51 6.47
C GLY A 168 -9.46 -7.67 5.99
N GLN A 169 -10.02 -8.59 5.18
CA GLN A 169 -9.30 -9.67 4.53
C GLN A 169 -8.16 -9.14 3.66
N SER A 170 -8.42 -8.17 2.78
CA SER A 170 -7.40 -7.59 1.90
C SER A 170 -6.26 -6.90 2.68
N LYS A 171 -6.58 -6.26 3.81
CA LYS A 171 -5.58 -5.59 4.65
C LYS A 171 -4.79 -6.54 5.55
N LEU A 172 -5.39 -7.66 5.95
CA LEU A 172 -4.67 -8.75 6.59
C LEU A 172 -3.74 -9.46 5.59
N ALA A 173 -4.19 -9.66 4.35
CA ALA A 173 -3.36 -10.21 3.28
C ALA A 173 -2.11 -9.35 3.03
N ASN A 174 -2.23 -8.03 3.08
CA ASN A 174 -1.09 -7.12 2.94
C ASN A 174 -0.05 -7.26 4.06
N LEU A 175 -0.48 -7.53 5.30
CA LEU A 175 0.44 -7.80 6.41
C LEU A 175 1.15 -9.15 6.25
N LEU A 176 0.37 -10.21 5.95
CA LEU A 176 0.92 -11.54 5.71
C LEU A 176 1.93 -11.53 4.56
N PHE A 177 1.58 -10.87 3.46
CA PHE A 177 2.47 -10.68 2.31
C PHE A 177 3.78 -9.99 2.72
N ALA A 178 3.69 -8.85 3.41
CA ALA A 178 4.88 -8.08 3.72
C ALA A 178 5.80 -8.79 4.72
N TYR A 179 5.26 -9.51 5.69
CA TYR A 179 6.06 -10.31 6.63
C TYR A 179 6.68 -11.53 5.94
N GLU A 180 5.94 -12.19 5.06
CA GLU A 180 6.47 -13.32 4.27
C GLU A 180 7.56 -12.83 3.29
N LEU A 181 7.36 -11.69 2.65
CA LEU A 181 8.37 -11.07 1.79
C LEU A 181 9.65 -10.78 2.59
N GLN A 182 9.54 -10.20 3.80
CA GLN A 182 10.71 -9.96 4.63
C GLN A 182 11.43 -11.25 5.00
N ARG A 183 10.71 -12.30 5.37
CA ARG A 183 11.30 -13.59 5.71
C ARG A 183 12.08 -14.15 4.54
N ARG A 184 11.47 -14.22 3.36
CA ARG A 184 12.11 -14.70 2.12
C ARG A 184 13.31 -13.86 1.68
N LEU A 185 13.26 -12.54 1.88
CA LEU A 185 14.39 -11.64 1.62
C LEU A 185 15.54 -11.91 2.60
N THR A 186 15.23 -12.15 3.87
CA THR A 186 16.23 -12.47 4.89
C THR A 186 16.91 -13.82 4.61
N ASP A 187 16.15 -14.85 4.24
CA ASP A 187 16.65 -16.17 3.89
C ASP A 187 17.62 -16.14 2.67
N ARG A 188 17.47 -15.14 1.80
CA ARG A 188 18.33 -14.90 0.62
C ARG A 188 19.43 -13.84 0.86
N GLU A 189 19.61 -13.41 2.10
CA GLU A 189 20.57 -12.35 2.46
C GLU A 189 20.42 -11.08 1.61
N SER A 190 19.18 -10.79 1.16
CA SER A 190 18.89 -9.62 0.34
C SER A 190 19.02 -8.33 1.15
N PRO A 191 19.62 -7.26 0.60
CA PRO A 191 19.66 -5.96 1.25
C PRO A 191 18.30 -5.25 1.25
N VAL A 192 17.35 -5.71 0.45
CA VAL A 192 16.00 -5.14 0.34
C VAL A 192 15.20 -5.45 1.60
N ARG A 193 14.46 -4.47 2.10
CA ARG A 193 13.60 -4.60 3.28
C ARG A 193 12.13 -4.55 2.90
N SER A 194 11.29 -5.32 3.56
CA SER A 194 9.84 -5.22 3.46
C SER A 194 9.27 -4.63 4.74
N LEU A 195 8.45 -3.59 4.62
CA LEU A 195 7.88 -2.85 5.73
C LEU A 195 6.38 -2.72 5.56
N VAL A 196 5.67 -2.57 6.67
CA VAL A 196 4.22 -2.35 6.67
C VAL A 196 3.89 -1.04 7.37
N VAL A 197 2.87 -0.36 6.87
CA VAL A 197 2.37 0.85 7.50
C VAL A 197 0.84 0.83 7.56
N HIS A 198 0.26 1.59 8.51
CA HIS A 198 -1.15 1.96 8.42
C HIS A 198 -1.34 3.44 8.76
N PRO A 199 -2.27 4.11 8.06
CA PRO A 199 -2.43 5.56 8.16
C PRO A 199 -3.26 6.01 9.38
N GLY A 200 -3.67 5.10 10.27
CA GLY A 200 -4.68 5.42 11.26
C GLY A 200 -6.05 5.66 10.63
N TYR A 201 -6.86 6.51 11.26
CA TYR A 201 -8.16 6.94 10.74
C TYR A 201 -8.00 8.30 10.05
N SER A 202 -7.81 8.27 8.73
CA SER A 202 -7.63 9.49 7.92
C SER A 202 -8.86 9.78 7.09
N SER A 203 -9.27 11.05 7.02
CA SER A 203 -10.34 11.53 6.15
C SER A 203 -9.82 11.60 4.71
N THR A 204 -9.89 10.49 3.99
CA THR A 204 -9.53 10.43 2.56
C THR A 204 -10.77 10.17 1.72
N ASN A 205 -10.72 10.52 0.42
CA ASN A 205 -11.79 10.26 -0.56
C ASN A 205 -12.18 8.79 -0.70
N LEU A 206 -11.49 7.86 -0.03
CA LEU A 206 -11.83 6.44 0.05
C LEU A 206 -13.10 6.14 0.84
N GLN A 207 -13.53 7.05 1.74
CA GLN A 207 -14.60 6.77 2.71
C GLN A 207 -16.01 7.11 2.18
N PHE A 208 -16.18 7.90 1.12
CA PHE A 208 -17.42 8.62 0.87
C PHE A 208 -18.12 8.32 -0.45
N ARG A 209 -18.24 7.06 -0.81
CA ARG A 209 -19.23 6.63 -1.81
C ARG A 209 -20.21 5.59 -1.25
N SER A 210 -20.60 5.71 0.03
CA SER A 210 -21.65 4.85 0.55
C SER A 210 -23.00 5.57 0.49
N GLU A 211 -23.93 5.03 -0.28
CA GLU A 211 -25.32 5.50 -0.39
C GLU A 211 -26.17 5.15 0.85
N THR A 212 -25.57 4.70 1.95
CA THR A 212 -26.28 4.24 3.15
C THR A 212 -26.33 5.31 4.23
N LEU A 213 -27.44 5.31 5.03
CA LEU A 213 -27.66 6.21 6.16
C LEU A 213 -26.51 6.16 7.18
N HIS A 214 -25.88 4.98 7.34
CA HIS A 214 -24.72 4.76 8.22
C HIS A 214 -23.47 5.47 7.69
N GLY A 215 -23.28 5.53 6.37
CA GLY A 215 -22.20 6.28 5.72
C GLY A 215 -22.32 7.79 5.96
N LYS A 216 -23.55 8.33 5.89
CA LYS A 216 -23.80 9.75 6.15
C LYS A 216 -23.55 10.14 7.60
N LEU A 217 -23.83 9.25 8.55
CA LEU A 217 -23.55 9.50 9.98
C LEU A 217 -22.04 9.47 10.28
N MET A 218 -21.30 8.60 9.60
CA MET A 218 -19.83 8.55 9.68
C MET A 218 -19.19 9.78 9.01
N GLU A 219 -19.78 10.32 7.94
CA GLU A 219 -19.37 11.59 7.32
C GLU A 219 -19.40 12.75 8.31
N LEU A 220 -20.44 12.85 9.12
CA LEU A 220 -20.57 13.92 10.14
C LEU A 220 -19.56 13.77 11.30
N ALA A 221 -19.14 12.54 11.63
CA ALA A 221 -18.21 12.28 12.73
C ALA A 221 -16.72 12.37 12.29
N THR A 222 -16.44 12.21 11.00
CA THR A 222 -15.08 12.17 10.45
C THR A 222 -14.23 13.43 10.74
N PRO A 223 -14.74 14.67 10.68
CA PRO A 223 -13.95 15.87 10.99
C PRO A 223 -13.45 15.92 12.43
N LEU A 224 -14.15 15.26 13.36
CA LEU A 224 -13.82 15.28 14.80
C LEU A 224 -12.83 14.17 15.20
N ILE A 225 -12.83 13.03 14.49
CA ILE A 225 -12.08 11.82 14.85
C ILE A 225 -10.93 11.55 13.88
N GLY A 226 -11.10 11.90 12.60
CA GLY A 226 -10.11 11.68 11.57
C GLY A 226 -8.94 12.65 11.63
N GLN A 227 -7.78 12.20 11.17
CA GLN A 227 -6.64 13.07 10.92
C GLN A 227 -6.58 13.51 9.45
N SER A 228 -5.86 14.61 9.18
CA SER A 228 -5.66 15.09 7.81
C SER A 228 -4.92 14.06 6.95
N PRO A 229 -5.06 14.08 5.61
CA PRO A 229 -4.27 13.23 4.73
C PRO A 229 -2.76 13.37 4.93
N ALA A 230 -2.26 14.57 5.21
CA ALA A 230 -0.86 14.82 5.53
C ALA A 230 -0.39 14.05 6.79
N MET A 231 -1.18 14.09 7.86
CA MET A 231 -0.90 13.30 9.07
C MET A 231 -1.02 11.79 8.82
N GLY A 232 -1.98 11.38 8.01
CA GLY A 232 -2.14 9.97 7.63
C GLY A 232 -1.03 9.42 6.74
N ALA A 233 -0.33 10.28 6.01
CA ALA A 233 0.82 9.91 5.19
C ALA A 233 2.10 9.70 6.03
N LEU A 234 2.18 10.25 7.25
CA LEU A 234 3.40 10.20 8.07
C LEU A 234 3.96 8.79 8.31
N PRO A 235 3.16 7.73 8.57
CA PRO A 235 3.73 6.38 8.69
C PRO A 235 4.44 5.90 7.42
N SER A 236 3.89 6.20 6.23
CA SER A 236 4.55 5.90 4.95
C SER A 236 5.82 6.73 4.77
N LEU A 237 5.75 8.02 5.11
CA LEU A 237 6.87 8.95 5.03
C LEU A 237 7.96 8.64 6.06
N TYR A 238 7.64 8.00 7.17
CA TYR A 238 8.63 7.48 8.11
C TYR A 238 9.27 6.19 7.58
N ALA A 239 8.45 5.21 7.18
CA ALA A 239 8.94 3.90 6.78
C ALA A 239 9.73 3.92 5.46
N ALA A 240 9.37 4.81 4.51
CA ALA A 240 9.96 4.80 3.17
C ALA A 240 11.36 5.43 3.10
N PRO A 241 11.64 6.64 3.63
CA PRO A 241 12.94 7.29 3.49
C PRO A 241 13.87 7.13 4.70
N VAL A 242 13.35 6.88 5.93
CA VAL A 242 14.20 6.87 7.14
C VAL A 242 15.16 5.67 7.12
N PRO A 243 16.47 5.86 7.31
CA PRO A 243 17.47 4.79 7.19
C PRO A 243 17.29 3.66 8.23
N ASP A 244 17.04 4.03 9.50
CA ASP A 244 17.11 3.13 10.66
C ASP A 244 15.79 2.43 10.99
N VAL A 245 14.91 2.21 9.98
CA VAL A 245 13.70 1.43 10.17
C VAL A 245 14.02 -0.07 10.19
N GLU A 246 13.44 -0.79 11.15
CA GLU A 246 13.68 -2.22 11.30
C GLU A 246 13.02 -3.03 10.16
N PRO A 247 13.73 -3.98 9.52
CA PRO A 247 13.16 -4.91 8.56
C PRO A 247 11.94 -5.64 9.15
N GLY A 248 10.87 -5.79 8.37
CA GLY A 248 9.61 -6.37 8.86
C GLY A 248 8.85 -5.46 9.83
N GLY A 249 9.27 -4.21 10.03
CA GLY A 249 8.63 -3.27 10.94
C GLY A 249 7.21 -2.90 10.50
N PHE A 250 6.31 -2.75 11.47
CA PHE A 250 4.96 -2.22 11.24
C PHE A 250 4.84 -0.86 11.93
N TYR A 251 4.54 0.18 11.16
CA TYR A 251 4.49 1.55 11.63
C TYR A 251 3.10 2.14 11.46
N GLY A 252 2.67 2.88 12.46
CA GLY A 252 1.37 3.55 12.48
C GLY A 252 1.36 4.74 13.42
N PRO A 253 0.22 5.43 13.55
CA PRO A 253 0.08 6.55 14.49
C PRO A 253 0.26 6.12 15.94
N GLY A 254 0.95 6.94 16.70
CA GLY A 254 1.41 6.64 18.06
C GLY A 254 0.41 6.88 19.18
N SER A 255 -0.76 7.44 18.94
CA SER A 255 -1.68 7.78 19.99
C SER A 255 -3.14 7.48 19.65
N PHE A 256 -4.01 7.54 20.69
CA PHE A 256 -5.44 7.31 20.61
C PHE A 256 -5.78 6.00 19.85
N PHE A 257 -5.37 4.85 20.41
CA PHE A 257 -5.61 3.52 19.84
C PHE A 257 -5.11 3.37 18.39
N GLU A 258 -3.98 3.97 18.05
CA GLU A 258 -3.41 3.98 16.71
C GLU A 258 -4.30 4.67 15.64
N MET A 259 -5.25 5.50 16.08
CA MET A 259 -6.15 6.22 15.16
C MET A 259 -5.53 7.50 14.62
N ARG A 260 -4.68 8.17 15.40
CA ARG A 260 -4.02 9.43 15.05
C ARG A 260 -2.70 9.61 15.78
N GLY A 261 -1.91 10.60 15.32
CA GLY A 261 -0.64 10.97 15.95
C GLY A 261 0.57 10.72 15.04
N TYR A 262 1.75 10.88 15.61
CA TYR A 262 3.01 10.75 14.91
C TYR A 262 3.39 9.28 14.73
N PRO A 263 4.20 8.93 13.69
CA PRO A 263 4.56 7.56 13.39
C PRO A 263 5.38 6.94 14.51
N LYS A 264 5.06 5.70 14.84
CA LYS A 264 5.87 4.83 15.71
C LYS A 264 5.71 3.37 15.27
N ARG A 265 6.60 2.51 15.73
CA ARG A 265 6.43 1.07 15.61
C ARG A 265 5.20 0.62 16.42
N VAL A 266 4.33 -0.16 15.80
CA VAL A 266 3.08 -0.66 16.38
C VAL A 266 2.99 -2.18 16.27
N GLN A 267 1.97 -2.78 16.90
CA GLN A 267 1.77 -4.23 16.89
C GLN A 267 0.61 -4.63 15.98
N SER A 268 0.85 -5.61 15.13
CA SER A 268 -0.19 -6.24 14.32
C SER A 268 -0.91 -7.37 15.08
N SER A 269 -2.02 -7.87 14.52
CA SER A 269 -2.78 -8.98 15.09
C SER A 269 -1.99 -10.31 15.06
N ALA A 270 -2.34 -11.25 15.94
CA ALA A 270 -1.71 -12.59 15.92
C ALA A 270 -1.92 -13.30 14.57
N ARG A 271 -3.08 -13.11 13.92
CA ARG A 271 -3.36 -13.71 12.60
C ARG A 271 -2.41 -13.23 11.49
N SER A 272 -1.91 -12.00 11.58
CA SER A 272 -0.96 -11.49 10.59
C SER A 272 0.44 -12.08 10.72
N LYS A 273 0.70 -12.81 11.80
CA LYS A 273 1.98 -13.48 12.10
C LYS A 273 1.91 -15.00 11.88
N ASP A 274 0.81 -15.50 11.31
CA ASP A 274 0.65 -16.92 10.98
C ASP A 274 1.42 -17.24 9.69
N GLU A 275 2.62 -17.80 9.86
CA GLU A 275 3.52 -18.13 8.75
C GLU A 275 2.95 -19.21 7.83
N SER A 276 2.18 -20.15 8.35
CA SER A 276 1.53 -21.17 7.53
C SER A 276 0.49 -20.57 6.59
N VAL A 277 -0.33 -19.65 7.10
CA VAL A 277 -1.30 -18.92 6.27
C VAL A 277 -0.57 -17.99 5.31
N ALA A 278 0.52 -17.33 5.73
CA ALA A 278 1.30 -16.44 4.89
C ALA A 278 1.91 -17.17 3.68
N SER A 279 2.55 -18.31 3.92
CA SER A 279 3.15 -19.14 2.86
C SER A 279 2.10 -19.67 1.87
N ARG A 280 0.95 -20.15 2.36
CA ARG A 280 -0.14 -20.61 1.49
C ARG A 280 -0.78 -19.48 0.68
N LEU A 281 -0.97 -18.30 1.30
CA LEU A 281 -1.47 -17.13 0.60
C LEU A 281 -0.48 -16.66 -0.47
N TRP A 282 0.81 -16.76 -0.18
CA TRP A 282 1.87 -16.44 -1.15
C TRP A 282 1.78 -17.32 -2.39
N SER A 283 1.79 -18.65 -2.23
CA SER A 283 1.69 -19.59 -3.36
C SER A 283 0.39 -19.42 -4.14
N LEU A 284 -0.74 -19.18 -3.45
CA LEU A 284 -2.01 -18.90 -4.11
C LEU A 284 -1.97 -17.56 -4.88
N SER A 285 -1.27 -16.56 -4.35
CA SER A 285 -1.12 -15.26 -5.05
C SER A 285 -0.23 -15.38 -6.28
N GLU A 286 0.83 -16.19 -6.23
CA GLU A 286 1.67 -16.51 -7.40
C GLU A 286 0.84 -17.19 -8.50
N GLU A 287 0.06 -18.21 -8.14
CA GLU A 287 -0.83 -18.92 -9.06
C GLU A 287 -1.86 -17.99 -9.70
N LEU A 288 -2.60 -17.21 -8.88
CA LEU A 288 -3.65 -16.32 -9.34
C LEU A 288 -3.13 -15.16 -10.21
N CYS A 289 -1.93 -14.69 -9.96
CA CYS A 289 -1.32 -13.59 -10.69
C CYS A 289 -0.45 -14.05 -11.87
N GLU A 290 -0.20 -15.35 -12.00
CA GLU A 290 0.71 -15.94 -13.00
C GLU A 290 2.09 -15.27 -12.96
N VAL A 291 2.65 -15.15 -11.76
CA VAL A 291 3.98 -14.59 -11.49
C VAL A 291 4.72 -15.43 -10.48
N GLU A 292 6.04 -15.38 -10.52
CA GLU A 292 6.91 -15.94 -9.49
C GLU A 292 7.58 -14.80 -8.71
N LEU A 293 7.57 -14.90 -7.38
CA LEU A 293 8.19 -13.91 -6.51
C LEU A 293 9.12 -14.60 -5.52
N LEU A 294 10.43 -14.49 -5.75
CA LEU A 294 11.44 -15.16 -4.94
C LEU A 294 11.19 -16.70 -4.87
N SER A 295 10.97 -17.32 -6.03
CA SER A 295 10.90 -18.78 -6.14
C SER A 295 12.26 -19.41 -5.83
N ASP A 296 12.22 -20.64 -5.29
CA ASP A 296 13.42 -21.39 -4.89
C ASP A 296 14.24 -21.84 -6.09
#